data_7bc4bf4a4eb9fb92d9ec7b7796428ddb
#
_entry.id   7bc4bf4a4eb9fb92d9ec7b7796428ddb
#
_cell.length_a   1.000
_cell.length_b   1.000
_cell.length_c   1.000
_cell.angle_alpha   90.00
_cell.angle_beta   90.00
_cell.angle_gamma   90.00
#
_symmetry.space_group_name_H-M   'P 1'
#
loop_
_entity.id
_entity.type
_entity.pdbx_description
1 polymer ?
#
loop_
_entity_poly.entity_id
_entity_poly.type
_entity_poly.pdbx_seq_one_letter_code
_entity_poly.pdbx_strand_id
1 'polypeptide(L)'
;MQPNQASGAAGHKLPSSQVWPLMLALLTAIFAFQLNASMLAPALATMEVELNATTNQIGMTQTAFFTAAALFSLFMPRWGDLIGRRKVLVAMMCVTVIGSIIAALSTNVPMLFLGRVVQGVSGPTVALTSVMLRQAVRDEKQFALLVGVLTSINGGIAGVDALLCLLYTSDAADEGLG
;
A
#
# COMPACT_ATOMS: atom_id res chain seq x y z
N MET A 1 12.09 -47.62 17.53
CA MET A 1 12.53 -46.40 18.27
C MET A 1 12.50 -45.20 17.32
N GLN A 2 11.46 -44.41 17.40
CA GLN A 2 11.38 -43.13 16.72
C GLN A 2 11.60 -42.04 17.73
N PRO A 3 12.48 -41.04 17.48
CA PRO A 3 12.45 -39.82 18.26
C PRO A 3 11.39 -38.88 17.65
N ASN A 4 10.41 -38.62 18.46
CA ASN A 4 9.41 -37.57 18.36
C ASN A 4 10.09 -36.20 18.18
N GLN A 5 10.06 -35.64 16.96
CA GLN A 5 10.46 -34.25 16.67
C GLN A 5 9.33 -33.51 15.96
N ALA A 6 8.17 -33.45 16.59
CA ALA A 6 7.09 -32.58 16.15
C ALA A 6 6.55 -31.74 17.33
N SER A 7 7.48 -31.05 18.03
CA SER A 7 7.11 -30.09 19.06
C SER A 7 7.88 -28.80 18.86
N GLY A 8 7.46 -28.01 17.87
CA GLY A 8 8.16 -26.77 17.58
C GLY A 8 7.42 -25.82 16.67
N ALA A 9 6.16 -25.56 16.91
CA ALA A 9 5.46 -24.34 16.46
C ALA A 9 4.04 -24.32 17.03
N ALA A 10 3.90 -24.34 18.34
CA ALA A 10 2.68 -23.92 18.99
C ALA A 10 2.51 -22.41 18.76
N GLY A 11 2.04 -22.02 17.58
CA GLY A 11 1.64 -20.66 17.28
C GLY A 11 0.65 -20.19 18.34
N HIS A 12 1.10 -19.23 19.12
CA HIS A 12 0.33 -18.61 20.19
C HIS A 12 -0.99 -18.09 19.61
N LYS A 13 -2.11 -18.68 20.03
CA LYS A 13 -3.45 -18.15 19.68
C LYS A 13 -3.55 -16.75 20.25
N LEU A 14 -3.67 -15.73 19.39
CA LEU A 14 -4.04 -14.42 19.88
C LEU A 14 -5.47 -14.51 20.45
N PRO A 15 -5.71 -14.05 21.69
CA PRO A 15 -7.06 -13.94 22.22
C PRO A 15 -7.88 -13.02 21.32
N SER A 16 -9.17 -13.26 21.21
CA SER A 16 -10.09 -12.48 20.35
C SER A 16 -9.97 -10.96 20.57
N SER A 17 -9.60 -10.55 21.79
CA SER A 17 -9.35 -9.14 22.15
C SER A 17 -8.14 -8.54 21.43
N GLN A 18 -7.19 -9.34 20.95
CA GLN A 18 -6.00 -8.86 20.24
C GLN A 18 -6.15 -8.92 18.71
N VAL A 19 -7.15 -9.61 18.20
CA VAL A 19 -7.43 -9.68 16.77
C VAL A 19 -7.94 -8.32 16.24
N TRP A 20 -8.80 -7.64 17.01
CA TRP A 20 -9.34 -6.35 16.62
C TRP A 20 -8.30 -5.24 16.45
N PRO A 21 -7.39 -4.98 17.43
CA PRO A 21 -6.35 -3.97 17.24
C PRO A 21 -5.38 -4.35 16.12
N LEU A 22 -5.11 -5.64 15.91
CA LEU A 22 -4.32 -6.10 14.77
C LEU A 22 -5.04 -5.75 13.45
N MET A 23 -6.33 -6.06 13.33
CA MET A 23 -7.12 -5.74 12.15
C MET A 23 -7.14 -4.23 11.86
N LEU A 24 -7.33 -3.39 12.87
CA LEU A 24 -7.29 -1.94 12.70
C LEU A 24 -5.93 -1.46 12.21
N ALA A 25 -4.84 -1.97 12.76
CA ALA A 25 -3.49 -1.62 12.31
C ALA A 25 -3.24 -2.05 10.86
N LEU A 26 -3.68 -3.25 10.48
CA LEU A 26 -3.53 -3.76 9.12
C LEU A 26 -4.41 -2.99 8.12
N LEU A 27 -5.65 -2.66 8.50
CA LEU A 27 -6.53 -1.81 7.70
C LEU A 27 -5.95 -0.42 7.50
N THR A 28 -5.39 0.18 8.55
CA THR A 28 -4.72 1.49 8.45
C THR A 28 -3.53 1.44 7.50
N ALA A 29 -2.73 0.38 7.52
CA ALA A 29 -1.60 0.22 6.61
C ALA A 29 -2.05 0.08 5.14
N ILE A 30 -3.11 -0.70 4.88
CA ILE A 30 -3.69 -0.85 3.54
C ILE A 30 -4.30 0.48 3.07
N PHE A 31 -5.03 1.16 3.95
CA PHE A 31 -5.63 2.45 3.63
C PHE A 31 -4.57 3.50 3.29
N ALA A 32 -3.49 3.58 4.07
CA ALA A 32 -2.37 4.47 3.80
C ALA A 32 -1.70 4.16 2.46
N PHE A 33 -1.51 2.87 2.13
CA PHE A 33 -0.99 2.47 0.82
C PHE A 33 -1.93 2.91 -0.31
N GLN A 34 -3.23 2.68 -0.16
CA GLN A 34 -4.22 3.00 -1.18
C GLN A 34 -4.32 4.52 -1.42
N LEU A 35 -4.40 5.31 -0.34
CA LEU A 35 -4.38 6.77 -0.47
C LEU A 35 -3.11 7.25 -1.19
N ASN A 36 -1.95 6.70 -0.83
CA ASN A 36 -0.70 7.07 -1.48
C ASN A 36 -0.66 6.69 -2.97
N ALA A 37 -1.30 5.59 -3.35
CA ALA A 37 -1.38 5.16 -4.75
C ALA A 37 -2.33 6.05 -5.56
N SER A 38 -3.43 6.54 -4.97
CA SER A 38 -4.51 7.24 -5.67
C SER A 38 -4.40 8.77 -5.65
N MET A 39 -3.66 9.35 -4.71
CA MET A 39 -3.58 10.82 -4.56
C MET A 39 -3.00 11.57 -5.79
N LEU A 40 -2.30 10.86 -6.67
CA LEU A 40 -1.70 11.51 -7.84
C LEU A 40 -2.74 11.94 -8.87
N ALA A 41 -3.81 11.16 -9.06
CA ALA A 41 -4.81 11.44 -10.09
C ALA A 41 -5.47 12.83 -9.93
N PRO A 42 -6.00 13.20 -8.75
CA PRO A 42 -6.59 14.53 -8.56
C PRO A 42 -5.55 15.66 -8.53
N ALA A 43 -4.29 15.36 -8.19
CA ALA A 43 -3.24 16.37 -8.12
C ALA A 43 -2.52 16.58 -9.46
N LEU A 44 -2.82 15.80 -10.49
CA LEU A 44 -2.10 15.80 -11.77
C LEU A 44 -2.06 17.17 -12.40
N ALA A 45 -3.22 17.82 -12.57
CA ALA A 45 -3.33 19.14 -13.19
C ALA A 45 -2.56 20.23 -12.42
N THR A 46 -2.62 20.21 -11.10
CA THR A 46 -1.88 21.16 -10.25
C THR A 46 -0.37 20.95 -10.39
N MET A 47 0.07 19.68 -10.36
CA MET A 47 1.49 19.34 -10.50
C MET A 47 2.06 19.69 -11.88
N GLU A 48 1.29 19.60 -12.95
CA GLU A 48 1.71 20.04 -14.30
C GLU A 48 2.04 21.52 -14.30
N VAL A 49 1.21 22.33 -13.68
CA VAL A 49 1.42 23.78 -13.61
C VAL A 49 2.57 24.15 -12.68
N GLU A 50 2.58 23.61 -11.45
CA GLU A 50 3.57 23.95 -10.42
C GLU A 50 4.98 23.47 -10.77
N LEU A 51 5.11 22.28 -11.35
CA LEU A 51 6.41 21.70 -11.71
C LEU A 51 6.83 22.04 -13.15
N ASN A 52 6.00 22.80 -13.91
CA ASN A 52 6.19 23.08 -15.33
C ASN A 52 6.51 21.79 -16.11
N ALA A 53 5.72 20.75 -15.86
CA ALA A 53 5.91 19.39 -16.35
C ALA A 53 4.80 18.99 -17.33
N THR A 54 5.09 18.03 -18.18
CA THR A 54 4.09 17.44 -19.07
C THR A 54 3.34 16.31 -18.36
N THR A 55 2.09 16.04 -18.76
CA THR A 55 1.27 14.90 -18.30
C THR A 55 2.07 13.59 -18.37
N ASN A 56 2.84 13.39 -19.43
CA ASN A 56 3.66 12.20 -19.61
C ASN A 56 4.76 12.08 -18.55
N GLN A 57 5.43 13.18 -18.20
CA GLN A 57 6.47 13.18 -17.15
C GLN A 57 5.90 12.84 -15.79
N ILE A 58 4.73 13.36 -15.43
CA ILE A 58 4.06 13.03 -14.18
C ILE A 58 3.55 11.59 -14.21
N GLY A 59 2.97 11.12 -15.33
CA GLY A 59 2.58 9.72 -15.51
C GLY A 59 3.75 8.74 -15.35
N MET A 60 4.97 9.11 -15.78
CA MET A 60 6.18 8.31 -15.55
C MET A 60 6.51 8.18 -14.07
N THR A 61 6.23 9.17 -13.23
CA THR A 61 6.44 9.07 -11.77
C THR A 61 5.51 8.04 -11.14
N GLN A 62 4.28 7.92 -11.64
CA GLN A 62 3.33 6.88 -11.20
C GLN A 62 3.79 5.48 -11.64
N THR A 63 4.26 5.36 -12.88
CA THR A 63 4.84 4.10 -13.37
C THR A 63 6.05 3.68 -12.53
N ALA A 64 6.91 4.63 -12.14
CA ALA A 64 8.04 4.38 -11.26
C ALA A 64 7.60 3.87 -9.88
N PHE A 65 6.54 4.45 -9.30
CA PHE A 65 5.96 3.98 -8.05
C PHE A 65 5.50 2.51 -8.15
N PHE A 66 4.71 2.15 -9.17
CA PHE A 66 4.23 0.78 -9.33
C PHE A 66 5.35 -0.20 -9.69
N THR A 67 6.34 0.22 -10.47
CA THR A 67 7.52 -0.60 -10.78
C THR A 67 8.32 -0.89 -9.52
N ALA A 68 8.60 0.12 -8.70
CA ALA A 68 9.25 -0.04 -7.41
C ALA A 68 8.41 -0.95 -6.49
N ALA A 69 7.09 -0.75 -6.41
CA ALA A 69 6.17 -1.57 -5.63
C ALA A 69 6.24 -3.06 -6.05
N ALA A 70 6.26 -3.34 -7.34
CA ALA A 70 6.41 -4.69 -7.87
C ALA A 70 7.75 -5.32 -7.48
N LEU A 71 8.85 -4.57 -7.65
CA LEU A 71 10.20 -5.04 -7.28
C LEU A 71 10.30 -5.34 -5.78
N PHE A 72 9.86 -4.43 -4.93
CA PHE A 72 9.87 -4.63 -3.48
C PHE A 72 8.97 -5.78 -3.03
N SER A 73 7.88 -6.06 -3.75
CA SER A 73 6.99 -7.20 -3.48
C SER A 73 7.68 -8.55 -3.65
N LEU A 74 8.76 -8.63 -4.41
CA LEU A 74 9.56 -9.85 -4.56
C LEU A 74 10.50 -10.10 -3.36
N PHE A 75 11.04 -9.05 -2.75
CA PHE A 75 12.08 -9.17 -1.73
C PHE A 75 11.56 -8.99 -0.31
N MET A 76 10.61 -8.09 -0.08
CA MET A 76 10.13 -7.73 1.26
C MET A 76 9.47 -8.87 2.03
N PRO A 77 8.67 -9.78 1.43
CA PRO A 77 8.12 -10.92 2.17
C PRO A 77 9.23 -11.82 2.73
N ARG A 78 10.31 -12.01 1.98
CA ARG A 78 11.46 -12.81 2.41
C ARG A 78 12.21 -12.14 3.59
N TRP A 79 12.37 -10.82 3.55
CA TRP A 79 12.93 -10.07 4.67
C TRP A 79 11.99 -10.09 5.88
N GLY A 80 10.68 -10.09 5.66
CA GLY A 80 9.69 -10.28 6.71
C GLY A 80 9.83 -11.61 7.44
N ASP A 81 10.20 -12.67 6.74
CA ASP A 81 10.43 -13.98 7.35
C ASP A 81 11.75 -14.04 8.15
N LEU A 82 12.78 -13.30 7.74
CA LEU A 82 14.10 -13.27 8.39
C LEU A 82 14.16 -12.35 9.62
N ILE A 83 13.63 -11.14 9.51
CA ILE A 83 13.79 -10.06 10.51
C ILE A 83 12.54 -9.93 11.39
N GLY A 84 11.41 -10.44 10.89
CA GLY A 84 10.09 -10.37 11.52
C GLY A 84 9.15 -9.41 10.78
N ARG A 85 8.00 -9.91 10.39
CA ARG A 85 7.01 -9.23 9.53
C ARG A 85 6.53 -7.90 10.08
N ARG A 86 6.31 -7.83 11.40
CA ARG A 86 5.89 -6.58 12.07
C ARG A 86 6.96 -5.48 11.93
N LYS A 87 8.23 -5.84 12.11
CA LYS A 87 9.35 -4.88 12.00
C LYS A 87 9.48 -4.38 10.58
N VAL A 88 9.38 -5.28 9.60
CA VAL A 88 9.45 -4.93 8.17
C VAL A 88 8.27 -4.04 7.78
N LEU A 89 7.05 -4.34 8.22
CA LEU A 89 5.87 -3.51 7.93
C LEU A 89 6.04 -2.09 8.49
N VAL A 90 6.49 -1.96 9.75
CA VAL A 90 6.74 -0.64 10.36
C VAL A 90 7.86 0.11 9.63
N ALA A 91 8.94 -0.57 9.28
CA ALA A 91 10.03 0.03 8.52
C ALA A 91 9.56 0.53 7.15
N MET A 92 8.75 -0.26 6.44
CA MET A 92 8.14 0.15 5.17
C MET A 92 7.26 1.39 5.32
N MET A 93 6.44 1.45 6.37
CA MET A 93 5.60 2.63 6.64
C MET A 93 6.46 3.87 6.92
N CYS A 94 7.53 3.76 7.70
CA CYS A 94 8.47 4.85 7.95
C CYS A 94 9.13 5.34 6.65
N VAL A 95 9.61 4.41 5.81
CA VAL A 95 10.22 4.76 4.52
C VAL A 95 9.20 5.41 3.59
N THR A 96 7.95 4.95 3.59
CA THR A 96 6.86 5.55 2.81
C THR A 96 6.58 6.98 3.26
N VAL A 97 6.59 7.26 4.57
CA VAL A 97 6.43 8.62 5.10
C VAL A 97 7.57 9.52 4.62
N ILE A 98 8.81 9.04 4.65
CA ILE A 98 9.96 9.78 4.12
C ILE A 98 9.78 10.07 2.62
N GLY A 99 9.39 9.08 1.84
CA GLY A 99 9.07 9.24 0.41
C GLY A 99 7.96 10.25 0.16
N SER A 100 6.93 10.27 1.03
CA SER A 100 5.82 11.23 0.95
C SER A 100 6.29 12.66 1.25
N ILE A 101 7.19 12.84 2.21
CA ILE A 101 7.78 14.13 2.52
C ILE A 101 8.62 14.62 1.33
N ILE A 102 9.45 13.75 0.73
CA ILE A 102 10.25 14.09 -0.44
C ILE A 102 9.33 14.49 -1.62
N ALA A 103 8.26 13.74 -1.86
CA ALA A 103 7.29 14.04 -2.91
C ALA A 103 6.54 15.35 -2.65
N ALA A 104 6.13 15.61 -1.41
CA ALA A 104 5.41 16.84 -1.02
C ALA A 104 6.28 18.10 -1.13
N LEU A 105 7.59 17.98 -0.90
CA LEU A 105 8.56 19.06 -1.00
C LEU A 105 9.20 19.15 -2.39
N SER A 106 8.72 18.37 -3.35
CA SER A 106 9.31 18.35 -4.69
C SER A 106 9.06 19.67 -5.43
N THR A 107 10.14 20.27 -5.91
CA THR A 107 10.14 21.48 -6.74
C THR A 107 10.44 21.17 -8.21
N ASN A 108 10.68 19.93 -8.55
CA ASN A 108 10.98 19.47 -9.90
C ASN A 108 10.60 17.99 -10.09
N VAL A 109 10.41 17.59 -11.34
CA VAL A 109 10.01 16.21 -11.71
C VAL A 109 10.99 15.14 -11.21
N PRO A 110 12.32 15.28 -11.29
CA PRO A 110 13.26 14.29 -10.78
C PRO A 110 13.12 14.04 -9.27
N MET A 111 12.87 15.07 -8.49
CA MET A 111 12.67 14.93 -7.04
C MET A 111 11.34 14.23 -6.73
N LEU A 112 10.27 14.57 -7.46
CA LEU A 112 9.00 13.86 -7.37
C LEU A 112 9.17 12.38 -7.72
N PHE A 113 9.89 12.08 -8.82
CA PHE A 113 10.19 10.72 -9.23
C PHE A 113 10.91 9.92 -8.14
N LEU A 114 11.93 10.52 -7.52
CA LEU A 114 12.65 9.89 -6.40
C LEU A 114 11.70 9.59 -5.22
N GLY A 115 10.89 10.56 -4.84
CA GLY A 115 9.88 10.37 -3.78
C GLY A 115 8.92 9.21 -4.09
N ARG A 116 8.47 9.10 -5.35
CA ARG A 116 7.60 8.01 -5.82
C ARG A 116 8.27 6.64 -5.78
N VAL A 117 9.53 6.54 -6.20
CA VAL A 117 10.30 5.29 -6.10
C VAL A 117 10.43 4.85 -4.63
N VAL A 118 10.74 5.79 -3.73
CA VAL A 118 10.85 5.50 -2.29
C VAL A 118 9.50 5.06 -1.70
N GLN A 119 8.40 5.71 -2.08
CA GLN A 119 7.04 5.31 -1.68
C GLN A 119 6.68 3.90 -2.16
N GLY A 120 7.21 3.45 -3.29
CA GLY A 120 6.99 2.10 -3.84
C GLY A 120 7.40 0.96 -2.91
N VAL A 121 8.24 1.23 -1.89
CA VAL A 121 8.57 0.26 -0.83
C VAL A 121 7.31 -0.25 -0.11
N SER A 122 6.22 0.51 -0.09
CA SER A 122 4.93 0.11 0.50
C SER A 122 4.14 -0.92 -0.30
N GLY A 123 4.57 -1.27 -1.53
CA GLY A 123 3.86 -2.21 -2.40
C GLY A 123 3.47 -3.54 -1.76
N PRO A 124 4.37 -4.24 -1.07
CA PRO A 124 4.08 -5.53 -0.44
C PRO A 124 3.19 -5.46 0.82
N THR A 125 2.66 -4.29 1.19
CA THR A 125 1.83 -4.09 2.40
C THR A 125 0.65 -5.08 2.43
N VAL A 126 -0.09 -5.22 1.33
CA VAL A 126 -1.26 -6.12 1.26
C VAL A 126 -0.84 -7.59 1.43
N ALA A 127 0.26 -8.00 0.79
CA ALA A 127 0.78 -9.36 0.89
C ALA A 127 1.24 -9.67 2.33
N LEU A 128 2.06 -8.81 2.93
CA LEU A 128 2.53 -8.95 4.31
C LEU A 128 1.36 -8.97 5.31
N THR A 129 0.38 -8.10 5.12
CA THR A 129 -0.84 -8.03 5.93
C THR A 129 -1.61 -9.34 5.89
N SER A 130 -1.84 -9.91 4.71
CA SER A 130 -2.57 -11.17 4.54
C SER A 130 -1.83 -12.33 5.22
N VAL A 131 -0.51 -12.37 5.12
CA VAL A 131 0.30 -13.40 5.78
C VAL A 131 0.31 -13.24 7.31
N MET A 132 0.39 -12.00 7.82
CA MET A 132 0.30 -11.73 9.26
C MET A 132 -1.07 -12.14 9.81
N LEU A 133 -2.14 -11.86 9.08
CA LEU A 133 -3.49 -12.26 9.45
C LEU A 133 -3.64 -13.79 9.47
N ARG A 134 -3.07 -14.50 8.49
CA ARG A 134 -3.07 -15.98 8.46
C ARG A 134 -2.37 -16.59 9.67
N GLN A 135 -1.34 -15.95 10.19
CA GLN A 135 -0.67 -16.41 11.40
C GLN A 135 -1.46 -16.12 12.68
N ALA A 136 -2.22 -15.03 12.70
CA ALA A 136 -3.02 -14.61 13.85
C ALA A 136 -4.32 -15.42 14.00
N VAL A 137 -4.92 -15.84 12.88
CA VAL A 137 -6.24 -16.50 12.84
C VAL A 137 -6.09 -17.92 12.30
N ARG A 138 -6.46 -18.92 13.10
CA ARG A 138 -6.39 -20.34 12.72
C ARG A 138 -7.68 -20.87 12.10
N ASP A 139 -8.82 -20.26 12.44
CA ASP A 139 -10.10 -20.66 11.86
C ASP A 139 -10.18 -20.18 10.41
N GLU A 140 -10.37 -21.13 9.51
CA GLU A 140 -10.36 -20.88 8.06
C GLU A 140 -11.52 -20.01 7.63
N LYS A 141 -12.69 -20.16 8.26
CA LYS A 141 -13.87 -19.32 7.98
C LYS A 141 -13.64 -17.87 8.43
N GLN A 142 -13.10 -17.71 9.64
CA GLN A 142 -12.79 -16.39 10.17
C GLN A 142 -11.68 -15.72 9.35
N PHE A 143 -10.65 -16.44 8.96
CA PHE A 143 -9.58 -15.93 8.08
C PHE A 143 -10.15 -15.48 6.72
N ALA A 144 -10.96 -16.31 6.07
CA ALA A 144 -11.57 -15.98 4.79
C ALA A 144 -12.46 -14.73 4.86
N LEU A 145 -13.24 -14.61 5.96
CA LEU A 145 -14.07 -13.43 6.20
C LEU A 145 -13.23 -12.17 6.39
N LEU A 146 -12.17 -12.23 7.20
CA LEU A 146 -11.31 -11.09 7.46
C LEU A 146 -10.52 -10.65 6.23
N VAL A 147 -10.01 -11.60 5.44
CA VAL A 147 -9.37 -11.30 4.14
C VAL A 147 -10.40 -10.73 3.16
N GLY A 148 -11.63 -11.26 3.14
CA GLY A 148 -12.73 -10.72 2.35
C GLY A 148 -13.01 -9.26 2.69
N VAL A 149 -13.08 -8.91 3.97
CA VAL A 149 -13.25 -7.52 4.44
C VAL A 149 -12.09 -6.63 3.99
N LEU A 150 -10.84 -7.08 4.20
CA LEU A 150 -9.64 -6.34 3.77
C LEU A 150 -9.64 -6.08 2.25
N THR A 151 -9.97 -7.10 1.47
CA THR A 151 -9.99 -7.01 -0.01
C THR A 151 -11.13 -6.13 -0.50
N SER A 152 -12.31 -6.23 0.14
CA SER A 152 -13.48 -5.40 -0.20
C SER A 152 -13.22 -3.92 0.09
N ILE A 153 -12.60 -3.60 1.23
CA ILE A 153 -12.22 -2.22 1.57
C ILE A 153 -11.17 -1.71 0.58
N ASN A 154 -10.13 -2.52 0.29
CA ASN A 154 -9.11 -2.15 -0.68
C ASN A 154 -9.70 -1.92 -2.09
N GLY A 155 -10.55 -2.81 -2.56
CA GLY A 155 -11.23 -2.68 -3.85
C GLY A 155 -12.26 -1.54 -3.88
N GLY A 156 -12.96 -1.30 -2.77
CA GLY A 156 -13.90 -0.20 -2.61
C GLY A 156 -13.21 1.17 -2.71
N ILE A 157 -12.08 1.33 -2.07
CA ILE A 157 -11.27 2.57 -2.15
C ILE A 157 -10.80 2.78 -3.60
N ALA A 158 -10.29 1.74 -4.26
CA ALA A 158 -9.88 1.82 -5.66
C ALA A 158 -11.04 2.16 -6.60
N GLY A 159 -12.25 1.65 -6.32
CA GLY A 159 -13.47 1.98 -7.07
C GLY A 159 -13.90 3.43 -6.90
N VAL A 160 -13.86 3.96 -5.68
CA VAL A 160 -14.14 5.37 -5.41
C VAL A 160 -13.12 6.29 -6.09
N ASP A 161 -11.85 5.91 -6.08
CA ASP A 161 -10.79 6.64 -6.76
C ASP A 161 -11.02 6.71 -8.29
N ALA A 162 -11.40 5.59 -8.91
CA ALA A 162 -11.75 5.55 -10.32
C ALA A 162 -12.97 6.43 -10.65
N LEU A 163 -13.97 6.47 -9.79
CA LEU A 163 -15.14 7.35 -9.95
C LEU A 163 -14.77 8.82 -9.80
N LEU A 164 -13.94 9.18 -8.82
CA LEU A 164 -13.45 10.55 -8.65
C LEU A 164 -12.63 11.00 -9.86
N CYS A 165 -11.77 10.13 -10.38
CA CYS A 165 -10.99 10.40 -11.58
C CYS A 165 -11.91 10.64 -12.80
N LEU A 166 -12.96 9.84 -12.95
CA LEU A 166 -13.93 10.00 -14.03
C LEU A 166 -14.72 11.30 -13.92
N LEU A 167 -15.17 11.67 -12.72
CA LEU A 167 -15.89 12.92 -12.47
C LEU A 167 -14.99 14.13 -12.79
N TYR A 168 -13.74 14.11 -12.34
CA TYR A 168 -12.79 15.20 -12.61
C TYR A 168 -12.47 15.36 -14.10
N THR A 169 -12.38 14.28 -14.85
CA THR A 169 -12.17 14.32 -16.30
C THR A 169 -13.42 14.77 -17.05
N SER A 170 -14.62 14.47 -16.54
CA SER A 170 -15.89 14.95 -17.13
C SER A 170 -16.06 16.45 -16.93
N ASP A 171 -15.83 16.96 -15.73
CA ASP A 171 -15.92 18.40 -15.44
C ASP A 171 -14.92 19.23 -16.27
N ALA A 172 -13.68 18.74 -16.42
CA ALA A 172 -12.67 19.39 -17.25
C ALA A 172 -13.03 19.39 -18.75
N ALA A 173 -13.78 18.39 -19.22
CA ALA A 173 -14.26 18.33 -20.59
C ALA A 173 -15.43 19.31 -20.84
N ASP A 174 -16.29 19.53 -19.84
CA ASP A 174 -17.42 20.47 -19.94
C ASP A 174 -16.94 21.93 -19.86
N GLU A 175 -15.91 22.25 -19.08
CA GLU A 175 -15.31 23.59 -19.04
C GLU A 175 -14.53 23.94 -20.31
N GLY A 176 -14.06 22.95 -21.08
CA GLY A 176 -13.35 23.15 -22.34
C GLY A 176 -14.24 23.41 -23.56
N LEU A 177 -15.58 23.27 -23.43
CA LEU A 177 -16.56 23.45 -24.49
C LEU A 177 -17.36 24.78 -24.40
N GLY A 178 -17.07 25.64 -23.45
CA GLY A 178 -17.63 27.00 -23.28
C GLY A 178 -16.63 28.06 -23.68
#